data_0988a9c66f605ba440081d43b55be050
#
_entry.id   0988a9c66f605ba440081d43b55be050
#
_cell.length_a   1.000
_cell.length_b   1.000
_cell.length_c   1.000
_cell.angle_alpha   90.00
_cell.angle_beta   90.00
_cell.angle_gamma   90.00
#
_symmetry.space_group_name_H-M   'P 1'
#
loop_
_entity.id
_entity.type
_entity.pdbx_description
1 polymer ?
#
loop_
_entity_poly.entity_id
_entity_poly.type
_entity_poly.pdbx_seq_one_letter_code
_entity_poly.pdbx_strand_id
1 'polypeptide(L)'
;MRRLSPANGLICFLILAGCYSSSRPPRIGTAAPDFTVKDGDRQVTLSDLRGRIVVLNFWATWCPPCVEETPSLLEMQRRMKDQGVVVLAVSVDVDDAAYHRFLKEHSVDLLTVRDSEQKSNSLYGTFRFPESYVIDRHGVLRRKFIGPVDWNSPDITQFLSRL
;
A
#
# COMPACT_ATOMS: atom_id res chain seq x y z
N MET A 1 11.23 72.59 -25.71
CA MET A 1 10.83 71.32 -26.36
C MET A 1 11.61 70.18 -25.70
N ARG A 2 11.03 69.49 -24.72
CA ARG A 2 11.63 68.34 -24.01
C ARG A 2 10.99 67.07 -24.56
N ARG A 3 11.81 66.21 -25.17
CA ARG A 3 11.41 64.89 -25.66
C ARG A 3 11.44 63.90 -24.49
N LEU A 4 10.28 63.30 -24.18
CA LEU A 4 10.14 62.19 -23.23
C LEU A 4 10.45 60.86 -23.98
N SER A 5 11.39 60.13 -23.46
CA SER A 5 11.76 58.80 -23.92
C SER A 5 10.85 57.74 -23.23
N PRO A 6 10.29 56.74 -23.95
CA PRO A 6 9.54 55.69 -23.29
C PRO A 6 10.46 54.65 -22.71
N ALA A 7 10.41 54.44 -21.41
CA ALA A 7 11.07 53.36 -20.73
C ALA A 7 10.31 52.03 -20.99
N ASN A 8 10.96 51.15 -21.75
CA ASN A 8 10.49 49.76 -21.93
C ASN A 8 10.65 48.98 -20.62
N GLY A 9 9.57 48.85 -19.87
CA GLY A 9 9.51 47.93 -18.72
C GLY A 9 9.34 46.49 -19.19
N LEU A 10 10.43 45.72 -19.16
CA LEU A 10 10.40 44.25 -19.39
C LEU A 10 9.81 43.56 -18.16
N ILE A 11 8.54 43.23 -18.20
CA ILE A 11 7.88 42.42 -17.14
C ILE A 11 8.28 40.98 -17.34
N CYS A 12 9.23 40.51 -16.51
CA CYS A 12 9.63 39.12 -16.46
C CYS A 12 8.53 38.31 -15.74
N PHE A 13 7.67 37.64 -16.50
CA PHE A 13 6.72 36.65 -15.96
C PHE A 13 7.50 35.42 -15.52
N LEU A 14 7.81 35.30 -14.21
CA LEU A 14 8.27 34.07 -13.59
C LEU A 14 7.10 33.08 -13.55
N ILE A 15 7.05 32.17 -14.53
CA ILE A 15 6.16 31.03 -14.52
C ILE A 15 6.70 30.06 -13.45
N LEU A 16 6.11 30.08 -12.27
CA LEU A 16 6.27 29.05 -11.26
C LEU A 16 5.59 27.76 -11.78
N ALA A 17 6.34 26.94 -12.51
CA ALA A 17 5.93 25.58 -12.82
C ALA A 17 5.93 24.78 -11.51
N GLY A 18 4.84 24.85 -10.76
CA GLY A 18 4.58 23.98 -9.65
C GLY A 18 4.46 22.55 -10.20
N CYS A 19 5.46 21.71 -9.95
CA CYS A 19 5.35 20.26 -10.18
C CYS A 19 4.29 19.71 -9.24
N TYR A 20 3.04 19.69 -9.68
CA TYR A 20 1.97 18.93 -9.05
C TYR A 20 2.26 17.45 -9.35
N SER A 21 3.06 16.82 -8.50
CA SER A 21 3.32 15.39 -8.56
C SER A 21 2.08 14.67 -8.02
N SER A 22 1.02 14.60 -8.83
CA SER A 22 -0.08 13.70 -8.55
C SER A 22 0.42 12.28 -8.82
N SER A 23 0.77 11.55 -7.77
CA SER A 23 1.12 10.13 -7.88
C SER A 23 -0.09 9.40 -8.48
N ARG A 24 0.07 8.94 -9.72
CA ARG A 24 -0.94 8.10 -10.35
C ARG A 24 -0.95 6.74 -9.63
N PRO A 25 -2.14 6.13 -9.42
CA PRO A 25 -2.20 4.78 -8.88
C PRO A 25 -1.28 3.83 -9.65
N PRO A 26 -0.61 2.90 -8.98
CA PRO A 26 0.32 1.99 -9.61
C PRO A 26 -0.39 1.09 -10.61
N ARG A 27 0.31 0.73 -11.70
CA ARG A 27 -0.23 -0.11 -12.77
C ARG A 27 0.33 -1.53 -12.66
N ILE A 28 -0.49 -2.51 -13.03
CA ILE A 28 -0.04 -3.89 -13.19
C ILE A 28 1.11 -3.93 -14.21
N GLY A 29 2.16 -4.69 -13.89
CA GLY A 29 3.38 -4.81 -14.70
C GLY A 29 4.44 -3.75 -14.44
N THR A 30 4.18 -2.76 -13.56
CA THR A 30 5.19 -1.77 -13.16
C THR A 30 5.75 -2.07 -11.77
N ALA A 31 6.87 -1.45 -11.42
CA ALA A 31 7.41 -1.53 -10.07
C ALA A 31 6.38 -1.01 -9.06
N ALA A 32 6.17 -1.77 -7.98
CA ALA A 32 5.34 -1.34 -6.87
C ALA A 32 5.97 -0.10 -6.21
N PRO A 33 5.20 0.97 -5.95
CA PRO A 33 5.69 2.13 -5.22
C PRO A 33 6.24 1.72 -3.85
N ASP A 34 7.48 2.10 -3.57
CA ASP A 34 8.10 1.80 -2.29
C ASP A 34 7.62 2.76 -1.20
N PHE A 35 7.51 2.26 0.02
CA PHE A 35 7.16 3.06 1.18
C PHE A 35 7.77 2.48 2.45
N THR A 36 7.90 3.33 3.45
CA THR A 36 8.26 2.92 4.82
C THR A 36 7.18 3.42 5.77
N VAL A 37 6.65 2.51 6.59
CA VAL A 37 5.73 2.84 7.68
C VAL A 37 6.44 2.62 9.01
N LYS A 38 6.30 3.57 9.92
CA LYS A 38 6.76 3.48 11.31
C LYS A 38 5.56 3.52 12.24
N ASP A 39 5.50 2.57 13.16
CA ASP A 39 4.48 2.46 14.19
C ASP A 39 5.14 2.07 15.53
N GLY A 40 5.32 3.04 16.41
CA GLY A 40 6.13 2.88 17.60
C GLY A 40 7.59 2.51 17.26
N ASP A 41 8.06 1.42 17.84
CA ASP A 41 9.41 0.88 17.60
C ASP A 41 9.48 -0.01 16.35
N ARG A 42 8.35 -0.31 15.72
CA ARG A 42 8.28 -1.11 14.51
C ARG A 42 8.44 -0.24 13.27
N GLN A 43 9.29 -0.69 12.36
CA GLN A 43 9.41 -0.11 11.02
C GLN A 43 9.32 -1.22 9.98
N VAL A 44 8.55 -0.97 8.92
CA VAL A 44 8.46 -1.88 7.76
C VAL A 44 8.65 -1.07 6.50
N THR A 45 9.58 -1.51 5.66
CA THR A 45 9.82 -0.97 4.33
C THR A 45 9.46 -2.03 3.30
N LEU A 46 8.65 -1.70 2.30
CA LEU A 46 8.19 -2.67 1.31
C LEU A 46 9.37 -3.27 0.54
N SER A 47 10.39 -2.48 0.18
CA SER A 47 11.57 -2.95 -0.55
C SER A 47 12.42 -3.95 0.23
N ASP A 48 12.33 -4.00 1.55
CA ASP A 48 13.04 -5.00 2.37
C ASP A 48 12.48 -6.43 2.16
N LEU A 49 11.31 -6.53 1.55
CA LEU A 49 10.66 -7.80 1.22
C LEU A 49 11.00 -8.30 -0.20
N ARG A 50 11.97 -7.69 -0.89
CA ARG A 50 12.46 -8.19 -2.19
C ARG A 50 12.89 -9.65 -2.09
N GLY A 51 12.69 -10.41 -3.16
CA GLY A 51 12.91 -11.86 -3.16
C GLY A 51 11.73 -12.67 -2.63
N ARG A 52 10.72 -12.02 -2.02
CA ARG A 52 9.46 -12.63 -1.57
C ARG A 52 8.31 -12.26 -2.50
N ILE A 53 7.29 -13.08 -2.52
CA ILE A 53 6.00 -12.74 -3.12
C ILE A 53 5.21 -12.03 -2.03
N VAL A 54 4.89 -10.75 -2.23
CA VAL A 54 4.22 -9.94 -1.22
C VAL A 54 2.74 -9.79 -1.57
N VAL A 55 1.87 -10.17 -0.63
CA VAL A 55 0.47 -9.77 -0.62
C VAL A 55 0.35 -8.55 0.28
N LEU A 56 0.40 -7.36 -0.33
CA LEU A 56 0.20 -6.10 0.37
C LEU A 56 -1.31 -5.87 0.50
N ASN A 57 -1.81 -5.86 1.74
CA ASN A 57 -3.22 -5.69 2.06
C ASN A 57 -3.42 -4.42 2.89
N PHE A 58 -4.26 -3.51 2.40
CA PHE A 58 -4.69 -2.32 3.12
C PHE A 58 -6.05 -2.60 3.78
N TRP A 59 -6.14 -2.39 5.09
CA TRP A 59 -7.28 -2.78 5.90
C TRP A 59 -7.49 -1.88 7.13
N ALA A 60 -8.57 -2.13 7.88
CA ALA A 60 -8.82 -1.49 9.18
C ALA A 60 -9.68 -2.36 10.08
N THR A 61 -9.59 -2.17 11.39
CA THR A 61 -10.39 -2.91 12.39
C THR A 61 -11.89 -2.59 12.31
N TRP A 62 -12.23 -1.39 11.90
CA TRP A 62 -13.61 -0.91 11.73
C TRP A 62 -14.22 -1.24 10.37
N CYS A 63 -13.55 -2.01 9.55
CA CYS A 63 -13.97 -2.41 8.21
C CYS A 63 -14.51 -3.85 8.23
N PRO A 64 -15.85 -4.10 8.25
CA PRO A 64 -16.39 -5.44 8.37
C PRO A 64 -15.87 -6.42 7.31
N PRO A 65 -15.82 -6.10 5.99
CA PRO A 65 -15.30 -7.04 5.01
C PRO A 65 -13.79 -7.32 5.19
N CYS A 66 -13.02 -6.42 5.82
CA CYS A 66 -11.62 -6.69 6.17
C CYS A 66 -11.53 -7.75 7.28
N VAL A 67 -12.40 -7.66 8.26
CA VAL A 67 -12.50 -8.64 9.36
C VAL A 67 -12.88 -10.02 8.82
N GLU A 68 -13.84 -10.08 7.89
CA GLU A 68 -14.27 -11.31 7.24
C GLU A 68 -13.16 -11.96 6.40
N GLU A 69 -12.30 -11.17 5.76
CA GLU A 69 -11.17 -11.63 4.93
C GLU A 69 -10.01 -12.19 5.77
N THR A 70 -9.80 -11.67 6.98
CA THR A 70 -8.63 -11.95 7.81
C THR A 70 -8.35 -13.45 8.01
N PRO A 71 -9.32 -14.33 8.30
CA PRO A 71 -9.06 -15.77 8.46
C PRO A 71 -8.46 -16.42 7.21
N SER A 72 -8.91 -16.04 6.01
CA SER A 72 -8.39 -16.61 4.76
C SER A 72 -6.97 -16.11 4.46
N LEU A 73 -6.63 -14.86 4.80
CA LEU A 73 -5.26 -14.33 4.72
C LEU A 73 -4.30 -15.09 5.64
N LEU A 74 -4.70 -15.31 6.89
CA LEU A 74 -3.91 -16.07 7.87
C LEU A 74 -3.64 -17.50 7.41
N GLU A 75 -4.66 -18.18 6.91
CA GLU A 75 -4.52 -19.56 6.42
C GLU A 75 -3.64 -19.64 5.18
N MET A 76 -3.86 -18.75 4.20
CA MET A 76 -3.03 -18.67 3.00
C MET A 76 -1.56 -18.39 3.38
N GLN A 77 -1.28 -17.46 4.28
CA GLN A 77 0.07 -17.17 4.77
C GLN A 77 0.73 -18.41 5.37
N ARG A 78 0.03 -19.17 6.22
CA ARG A 78 0.57 -20.41 6.84
C ARG A 78 0.91 -21.45 5.78
N ARG A 79 0.05 -21.65 4.79
CA ARG A 79 0.21 -22.65 3.73
C ARG A 79 1.32 -22.31 2.73
N MET A 80 1.56 -21.01 2.47
CA MET A 80 2.44 -20.58 1.39
C MET A 80 3.74 -19.91 1.86
N LYS A 81 3.98 -19.78 3.17
CA LYS A 81 5.20 -19.17 3.71
C LYS A 81 6.49 -19.83 3.20
N ASP A 82 6.48 -21.15 3.10
CA ASP A 82 7.66 -21.93 2.64
C ASP A 82 7.89 -21.78 1.12
N GLN A 83 6.89 -21.30 0.39
CA GLN A 83 7.00 -20.89 -1.01
C GLN A 83 7.45 -19.43 -1.17
N GLY A 84 7.78 -18.78 -0.06
CA GLY A 84 8.25 -17.39 -0.05
C GLY A 84 7.14 -16.33 -0.16
N VAL A 85 5.88 -16.70 0.06
CA VAL A 85 4.78 -15.73 0.16
C VAL A 85 4.80 -15.07 1.54
N VAL A 86 4.61 -13.76 1.58
CA VAL A 86 4.45 -12.96 2.80
C VAL A 86 3.26 -12.01 2.64
N VAL A 87 2.41 -11.97 3.64
CA VAL A 87 1.36 -10.94 3.75
C VAL A 87 1.95 -9.76 4.51
N LEU A 88 1.93 -8.57 3.88
CA LEU A 88 2.16 -7.29 4.54
C LEU A 88 0.81 -6.60 4.71
N ALA A 89 0.26 -6.68 5.91
CA ALA A 89 -1.04 -6.08 6.25
C ALA A 89 -0.82 -4.68 6.84
N VAL A 90 -1.15 -3.64 6.07
CA VAL A 90 -1.03 -2.25 6.50
C VAL A 90 -2.39 -1.74 6.95
N SER A 91 -2.53 -1.52 8.25
CA SER A 91 -3.75 -0.95 8.84
C SER A 91 -3.75 0.58 8.69
N VAL A 92 -4.92 1.12 8.37
CA VAL A 92 -5.18 2.57 8.35
C VAL A 92 -5.88 3.06 9.63
N ASP A 93 -5.89 2.25 10.68
CA ASP A 93 -6.48 2.63 11.97
C ASP A 93 -5.75 3.83 12.58
N VAL A 94 -6.54 4.79 13.07
CA VAL A 94 -6.00 5.90 13.88
C VAL A 94 -5.88 5.49 15.34
N ASP A 95 -6.83 4.67 15.84
CA ASP A 95 -6.85 4.17 17.21
C ASP A 95 -5.87 3.00 17.39
N ASP A 96 -4.77 3.27 18.06
CA ASP A 96 -3.74 2.28 18.40
C ASP A 96 -4.28 1.14 19.27
N ALA A 97 -5.08 1.47 20.27
CA ALA A 97 -5.62 0.47 21.20
C ALA A 97 -6.60 -0.47 20.51
N ALA A 98 -7.43 0.04 19.60
CA ALA A 98 -8.33 -0.78 18.78
C ALA A 98 -7.55 -1.73 17.86
N TYR A 99 -6.50 -1.23 17.20
CA TYR A 99 -5.62 -2.03 16.35
C TYR A 99 -4.97 -3.18 17.13
N HIS A 100 -4.30 -2.90 18.24
CA HIS A 100 -3.62 -3.93 19.04
C HIS A 100 -4.59 -4.93 19.66
N ARG A 101 -5.77 -4.47 20.12
CA ARG A 101 -6.83 -5.35 20.63
C ARG A 101 -7.29 -6.33 19.55
N PHE A 102 -7.55 -5.84 18.33
CA PHE A 102 -7.94 -6.67 17.20
C PHE A 102 -6.89 -7.74 16.88
N LEU A 103 -5.61 -7.37 16.78
CA LEU A 103 -4.53 -8.33 16.50
C LEU A 103 -4.52 -9.47 17.53
N LYS A 104 -4.74 -9.16 18.80
CA LYS A 104 -4.77 -10.13 19.89
C LYS A 104 -6.03 -11.02 19.83
N GLU A 105 -7.20 -10.43 19.68
CA GLU A 105 -8.50 -11.14 19.67
C GLU A 105 -8.61 -12.09 18.48
N HIS A 106 -8.09 -11.70 17.32
CA HIS A 106 -8.10 -12.51 16.10
C HIS A 106 -6.82 -13.33 15.88
N SER A 107 -5.88 -13.32 16.84
CA SER A 107 -4.61 -14.04 16.75
C SER A 107 -3.87 -13.78 15.43
N VAL A 108 -3.79 -12.50 15.03
CA VAL A 108 -3.18 -12.10 13.77
C VAL A 108 -1.66 -12.21 13.88
N ASP A 109 -1.09 -13.21 13.20
CA ASP A 109 0.35 -13.52 13.15
C ASP A 109 1.01 -13.11 11.80
N LEU A 110 0.40 -12.18 11.10
CA LEU A 110 0.93 -11.61 9.85
C LEU A 110 2.01 -10.56 10.14
N LEU A 111 2.82 -10.26 9.12
CA LEU A 111 3.61 -9.02 9.14
C LEU A 111 2.65 -7.85 8.99
N THR A 112 2.36 -7.17 10.10
CA THR A 112 1.41 -6.05 10.12
C THR A 112 2.03 -4.80 10.73
N VAL A 113 1.59 -3.64 10.24
CA VAL A 113 2.00 -2.31 10.71
C VAL A 113 0.82 -1.34 10.54
N ARG A 114 0.72 -0.36 11.43
CA ARG A 114 -0.32 0.66 11.38
C ARG A 114 0.22 1.94 10.75
N ASP A 115 -0.42 2.39 9.68
CA ASP A 115 -0.16 3.67 8.99
C ASP A 115 -1.28 4.67 9.31
N SER A 116 -1.27 5.21 10.53
CA SER A 116 -2.29 6.17 10.99
C SER A 116 -2.34 7.47 10.18
N GLU A 117 -1.27 7.80 9.47
CA GLU A 117 -1.20 8.95 8.57
C GLU A 117 -1.71 8.64 7.16
N GLN A 118 -2.00 7.38 6.86
CA GLN A 118 -2.55 6.90 5.59
C GLN A 118 -1.72 7.32 4.36
N LYS A 119 -0.41 7.39 4.52
CA LYS A 119 0.51 7.78 3.44
C LYS A 119 0.69 6.67 2.43
N SER A 120 0.84 5.42 2.91
CA SER A 120 1.08 4.28 2.04
C SER A 120 -0.14 3.92 1.17
N ASN A 121 -1.35 3.87 1.77
CA ASN A 121 -2.56 3.62 0.97
C ASN A 121 -2.86 4.76 -0.02
N SER A 122 -2.58 6.02 0.37
CA SER A 122 -2.71 7.17 -0.53
C SER A 122 -1.75 7.09 -1.72
N LEU A 123 -0.50 6.62 -1.49
CA LEU A 123 0.50 6.39 -2.55
C LEU A 123 0.00 5.36 -3.58
N TYR A 124 -0.76 4.35 -3.13
CA TYR A 124 -1.37 3.33 -3.98
C TYR A 124 -2.72 3.75 -4.57
N GLY A 125 -3.26 4.90 -4.17
CA GLY A 125 -4.59 5.37 -4.57
C GLY A 125 -5.71 4.51 -4.00
N THR A 126 -5.49 3.92 -2.83
CA THR A 126 -6.45 3.06 -2.13
C THR A 126 -7.34 3.89 -1.21
N PHE A 127 -8.65 3.85 -1.45
CA PHE A 127 -9.67 4.56 -0.67
C PHE A 127 -10.83 3.66 -0.23
N ARG A 128 -10.82 2.40 -0.64
CA ARG A 128 -11.82 1.39 -0.27
C ARG A 128 -11.11 0.18 0.31
N PHE A 129 -11.58 -0.27 1.47
CA PHE A 129 -10.96 -1.38 2.18
C PHE A 129 -11.88 -2.61 2.19
N PRO A 130 -11.33 -3.83 2.16
CA PRO A 130 -9.92 -4.13 1.92
C PRO A 130 -9.52 -3.89 0.44
N GLU A 131 -8.27 -3.54 0.22
CA GLU A 131 -7.69 -3.52 -1.11
C GLU A 131 -6.31 -4.17 -1.06
N SER A 132 -6.06 -5.13 -1.96
CA SER A 132 -4.84 -5.92 -1.94
C SER A 132 -4.09 -5.88 -3.26
N TYR A 133 -2.77 -5.93 -3.15
CA TYR A 133 -1.84 -5.93 -4.26
C TYR A 133 -0.90 -7.11 -4.16
N VAL A 134 -0.77 -7.90 -5.23
CA VAL A 134 0.23 -8.96 -5.30
C VAL A 134 1.46 -8.44 -6.03
N ILE A 135 2.60 -8.54 -5.38
CA ILE A 135 3.90 -8.06 -5.83
C ILE A 135 4.83 -9.25 -5.93
N ASP A 136 5.50 -9.44 -7.05
CA ASP A 136 6.41 -10.55 -7.24
C ASP A 136 7.78 -10.33 -6.55
N ARG A 137 8.67 -11.34 -6.66
CA ARG A 137 10.01 -11.34 -6.06
C ARG A 137 10.90 -10.20 -6.55
N HIS A 138 10.62 -9.68 -7.77
CA HIS A 138 11.32 -8.53 -8.35
C HIS A 138 10.69 -7.19 -7.95
N GLY A 139 9.59 -7.23 -7.15
CA GLY A 139 8.85 -6.05 -6.72
C GLY A 139 7.97 -5.45 -7.81
N VAL A 140 7.59 -6.24 -8.79
CA VAL A 140 6.66 -5.82 -9.84
C VAL A 140 5.23 -6.17 -9.42
N LEU A 141 4.33 -5.21 -9.57
CA LEU A 141 2.91 -5.38 -9.30
C LEU A 141 2.28 -6.33 -10.32
N ARG A 142 1.75 -7.46 -9.85
CA ARG A 142 1.19 -8.52 -10.71
C ARG A 142 -0.33 -8.56 -10.71
N ARG A 143 -0.96 -8.21 -9.60
CA ARG A 143 -2.43 -8.22 -9.50
C ARG A 143 -2.91 -7.22 -8.46
N LYS A 144 -4.14 -6.74 -8.63
CA LYS A 144 -4.86 -5.89 -7.70
C LYS A 144 -6.24 -6.49 -7.44
N PHE A 145 -6.66 -6.48 -6.18
CA PHE A 145 -8.00 -6.89 -5.76
C PHE A 145 -8.65 -5.72 -5.01
N ILE A 146 -9.92 -5.46 -5.30
CA ILE A 146 -10.72 -4.43 -4.64
C ILE A 146 -11.90 -5.13 -3.96
N GLY A 147 -12.00 -4.97 -2.65
CA GLY A 147 -12.94 -5.69 -1.80
C GLY A 147 -12.39 -7.02 -1.28
N PRO A 148 -13.18 -7.74 -0.45
CA PRO A 148 -12.74 -8.96 0.20
C PRO A 148 -12.47 -10.08 -0.79
N VAL A 149 -11.49 -10.92 -0.46
CA VAL A 149 -11.00 -12.03 -1.29
C VAL A 149 -10.97 -13.30 -0.45
N ASP A 150 -11.42 -14.43 -1.01
CA ASP A 150 -11.10 -15.74 -0.46
C ASP A 150 -9.68 -16.14 -0.92
N TRP A 151 -8.69 -15.89 -0.05
CA TRP A 151 -7.28 -16.18 -0.31
C TRP A 151 -6.97 -17.68 -0.38
N ASN A 152 -7.89 -18.53 0.04
CA ASN A 152 -7.75 -20.00 -0.04
C ASN A 152 -8.25 -20.56 -1.37
N SER A 153 -8.86 -19.74 -2.22
CA SER A 153 -9.36 -20.21 -3.51
C SER A 153 -8.23 -20.82 -4.36
N PRO A 154 -8.50 -21.92 -5.10
CA PRO A 154 -7.48 -22.57 -5.93
C PRO A 154 -6.85 -21.64 -6.96
N ASP A 155 -7.64 -20.73 -7.55
CA ASP A 155 -7.16 -19.79 -8.57
C ASP A 155 -6.10 -18.83 -8.01
N ILE A 156 -6.29 -18.36 -6.77
CA ILE A 156 -5.34 -17.45 -6.11
C ILE A 156 -4.07 -18.20 -5.69
N THR A 157 -4.23 -19.34 -5.04
CA THR A 157 -3.08 -20.12 -4.58
C THR A 157 -2.23 -20.61 -5.74
N GLN A 158 -2.85 -21.04 -6.85
CA GLN A 158 -2.16 -21.40 -8.09
C GLN A 158 -1.49 -20.19 -8.75
N PHE A 159 -2.13 -19.03 -8.73
CA PHE A 159 -1.52 -17.80 -9.25
C PHE A 159 -0.27 -17.42 -8.43
N LEU A 160 -0.36 -17.40 -7.11
CA LEU A 160 0.77 -17.08 -6.24
C LEU A 160 1.93 -18.07 -6.42
N SER A 161 1.66 -19.35 -6.56
CA SER A 161 2.72 -20.39 -6.74
C SER A 161 3.51 -20.27 -8.05
N ARG A 162 3.05 -19.47 -9.01
CA ARG A 162 3.72 -19.24 -10.31
C ARG A 162 4.61 -17.99 -10.33
N LEU A 163 4.65 -17.23 -9.26
CA LEU A 163 5.42 -15.99 -9.13
C LEU A 163 6.78 -16.25 -8.47
#